data_01c802de6a6c8556c34ccc74f4ceb714
#
_entry.id   01c802de6a6c8556c34ccc74f4ceb714
#
_cell.length_a   1.000
_cell.length_b   1.000
_cell.length_c   1.000
_cell.angle_alpha   90.00
_cell.angle_beta   90.00
_cell.angle_gamma   90.00
#
_symmetry.space_group_name_H-M   'P 1'
#
loop_
_entity.id
_entity.type
_entity.pdbx_description
1 polymer ?
#
loop_
_entity_poly.entity_id
_entity_poly.type
_entity_poly.pdbx_seq_one_letter_code
_entity_poly.pdbx_strand_id
1 'polypeptide(L)'
;FVLRPRKLVYTDEAMWILILGLVILVSGFLVEGWRVAATNDSWGIWSPFGFLVAEASSAMASDAVIQKAHWVLWWGHLLLAFGLIAWAPYTKLIHPLTSALNIYAANLAPVGASLKTIDFDSEEPFGVNQLGAFTWKDLLDLDACTECGRCTDACPAHSVGKALSPRD
;
A
#
# COMPACT_ATOMS: atom_id res chain seq x y z
N PHE A 1 8.08 9.20 11.96
CA PHE A 1 9.19 8.35 12.48
C PHE A 1 9.67 8.73 13.90
N VAL A 2 9.11 9.79 14.51
CA VAL A 2 9.49 10.24 15.86
C VAL A 2 8.98 9.30 16.97
N LEU A 3 7.85 8.63 16.74
CA LEU A 3 7.31 7.63 17.67
C LEU A 3 7.32 6.26 16.98
N ARG A 4 8.28 5.41 17.35
CA ARG A 4 8.39 4.02 16.87
C ARG A 4 7.69 3.05 17.83
N PRO A 5 6.43 2.66 17.60
CA PRO A 5 5.82 1.60 18.39
C PRO A 5 6.63 0.31 18.25
N ARG A 6 6.99 -0.34 19.38
CA ARG A 6 7.83 -1.56 19.36
C ARG A 6 7.22 -2.72 18.56
N LYS A 7 5.91 -2.72 18.40
CA LYS A 7 5.15 -3.75 17.67
C LYS A 7 5.24 -3.67 16.16
N LEU A 8 5.68 -2.55 15.59
CA LEU A 8 5.76 -2.39 14.14
C LEU A 8 7.15 -2.74 13.63
N VAL A 9 7.19 -3.51 12.55
CA VAL A 9 8.41 -3.74 11.77
C VAL A 9 8.63 -2.53 10.88
N TYR A 10 9.76 -1.85 11.07
CA TYR A 10 10.17 -0.71 10.25
C TYR A 10 11.08 -1.22 9.15
N THR A 11 10.60 -1.19 7.93
CA THR A 11 11.35 -1.56 6.73
C THR A 11 11.70 -0.32 5.94
N ASP A 12 12.82 -0.34 5.22
CA ASP A 12 13.19 0.72 4.27
C ASP A 12 12.14 0.87 3.17
N GLU A 13 11.47 -0.22 2.82
CA GLU A 13 10.33 -0.26 1.90
C GLU A 13 9.22 0.72 2.30
N ALA A 14 8.78 0.69 3.57
CA ALA A 14 7.73 1.60 4.05
C ALA A 14 8.13 3.08 3.92
N MET A 15 9.40 3.38 4.15
CA MET A 15 9.94 4.72 3.96
C MET A 15 9.90 5.15 2.48
N TRP A 16 10.32 4.27 1.57
CA TRP A 16 10.31 4.55 0.13
C TRP A 16 8.90 4.73 -0.42
N ILE A 17 7.93 3.93 0.04
CA ILE A 17 6.50 4.09 -0.31
C ILE A 17 6.00 5.49 0.09
N LEU A 18 6.31 5.93 1.32
CA LEU A 18 5.90 7.25 1.79
C LEU A 18 6.57 8.38 1.02
N ILE A 19 7.88 8.29 0.76
CA ILE A 19 8.62 9.29 -0.01
C ILE A 19 8.08 9.37 -1.43
N LEU A 20 7.93 8.23 -2.11
CA LEU A 20 7.41 8.20 -3.47
C LEU A 20 5.96 8.71 -3.54
N GLY A 21 5.12 8.32 -2.59
CA GLY A 21 3.76 8.84 -2.47
C GLY A 21 3.72 10.36 -2.28
N LEU A 22 4.60 10.91 -1.43
CA LEU A 22 4.73 12.36 -1.25
C LEU A 22 5.21 13.05 -2.54
N VAL A 23 6.19 12.49 -3.23
CA VAL A 23 6.69 13.04 -4.50
C VAL A 23 5.59 13.05 -5.56
N ILE A 24 4.82 11.97 -5.68
CA ILE A 24 3.67 11.89 -6.60
C ILE A 24 2.61 12.93 -6.22
N LEU A 25 2.29 13.07 -4.94
CA LEU A 25 1.32 14.06 -4.48
C LEU A 25 1.75 15.49 -4.82
N VAL A 26 2.97 15.86 -4.48
CA VAL A 26 3.52 17.21 -4.74
C VAL A 26 3.60 17.47 -6.24
N SER A 27 4.14 16.51 -7.02
CA SER A 27 4.21 16.67 -8.48
C SER A 27 2.82 16.77 -9.12
N GLY A 28 1.79 16.10 -8.58
CA GLY A 28 0.41 16.22 -9.03
C GLY A 28 -0.13 17.64 -8.87
N PHE A 29 0.10 18.30 -7.72
CA PHE A 29 -0.28 19.69 -7.53
C PHE A 29 0.48 20.65 -8.47
N LEU A 30 1.75 20.37 -8.75
CA LEU A 30 2.53 21.18 -9.71
C LEU A 30 2.02 20.99 -11.15
N VAL A 31 1.73 19.75 -11.55
CA VAL A 31 1.11 19.45 -12.87
C VAL A 31 -0.20 20.20 -13.03
N GLU A 32 -1.06 20.14 -12.01
CA GLU A 32 -2.35 20.83 -12.03
C GLU A 32 -2.19 22.34 -12.12
N GLY A 33 -1.31 22.93 -11.29
CA GLY A 33 -1.08 24.37 -11.31
C GLY A 33 -0.51 24.86 -12.64
N TRP A 34 0.44 24.15 -13.23
CA TRP A 34 0.99 24.51 -14.54
C TRP A 34 -0.01 24.26 -15.68
N ARG A 35 -0.91 23.29 -15.54
CA ARG A 35 -2.04 23.12 -16.45
C ARG A 35 -2.95 24.35 -16.42
N VAL A 36 -3.36 24.78 -15.23
CA VAL A 36 -4.22 25.97 -15.04
C VAL A 36 -3.56 27.20 -15.65
N ALA A 37 -2.26 27.41 -15.38
CA ALA A 37 -1.52 28.54 -15.96
C ALA A 37 -1.41 28.47 -17.48
N ALA A 38 -1.12 27.29 -18.05
CA ALA A 38 -0.93 27.12 -19.50
C ALA A 38 -2.24 27.21 -20.30
N THR A 39 -3.39 26.88 -19.71
CA THR A 39 -4.70 26.84 -20.40
C THR A 39 -5.61 28.01 -20.05
N ASN A 40 -5.25 28.87 -19.09
CA ASN A 40 -6.10 29.93 -18.53
C ASN A 40 -7.49 29.39 -18.14
N ASP A 41 -7.50 28.24 -17.45
CA ASP A 41 -8.73 27.51 -17.12
C ASP A 41 -9.62 28.34 -16.17
N SER A 42 -10.84 28.66 -16.63
CA SER A 42 -11.84 29.40 -15.84
C SER A 42 -12.29 28.65 -14.57
N TRP A 43 -12.12 27.32 -14.53
CA TRP A 43 -12.44 26.46 -13.38
C TRP A 43 -11.28 26.29 -12.42
N GLY A 44 -10.12 26.91 -12.69
CA GLY A 44 -8.92 26.82 -11.87
C GLY A 44 -9.14 27.22 -10.39
N ILE A 45 -10.10 28.10 -10.13
CA ILE A 45 -10.46 28.53 -8.76
C ILE A 45 -10.96 27.37 -7.87
N TRP A 46 -11.50 26.30 -8.47
CA TRP A 46 -11.94 25.10 -7.74
C TRP A 46 -10.79 24.16 -7.35
N SER A 47 -9.58 24.45 -7.84
CA SER A 47 -8.33 23.78 -7.43
C SER A 47 -7.45 24.78 -6.66
N PRO A 48 -7.71 25.03 -5.37
CA PRO A 48 -7.08 26.16 -4.65
C PRO A 48 -5.54 26.05 -4.63
N PHE A 49 -4.98 24.87 -4.45
CA PHE A 49 -3.52 24.68 -4.52
C PHE A 49 -2.98 24.83 -5.93
N GLY A 50 -3.68 24.27 -6.93
CA GLY A 50 -3.31 24.42 -8.34
C GLY A 50 -3.37 25.90 -8.76
N PHE A 51 -4.38 26.63 -8.32
CA PHE A 51 -4.52 28.07 -8.59
C PHE A 51 -3.35 28.88 -8.00
N LEU A 52 -2.96 28.61 -6.74
CA LEU A 52 -1.80 29.28 -6.14
C LEU A 52 -0.50 29.00 -6.89
N VAL A 53 -0.28 27.77 -7.34
CA VAL A 53 0.87 27.39 -8.17
C VAL A 53 0.80 28.09 -9.53
N ALA A 54 -0.37 28.19 -10.14
CA ALA A 54 -0.56 28.88 -11.42
C ALA A 54 -0.18 30.36 -11.31
N GLU A 55 -0.71 31.09 -10.32
CA GLU A 55 -0.40 32.49 -10.08
C GLU A 55 1.11 32.71 -9.85
N ALA A 56 1.70 31.90 -8.98
CA ALA A 56 3.14 31.98 -8.71
C ALA A 56 3.99 31.72 -9.97
N SER A 57 3.61 30.73 -10.77
CA SER A 57 4.33 30.36 -11.99
C SER A 57 4.23 31.43 -13.06
N SER A 58 3.04 32.00 -13.26
CA SER A 58 2.78 33.05 -14.25
C SER A 58 3.50 34.36 -13.92
N ALA A 59 3.75 34.62 -12.63
CA ALA A 59 4.54 35.77 -12.18
C ALA A 59 6.05 35.60 -12.44
N MET A 60 6.53 34.35 -12.57
CA MET A 60 7.97 34.02 -12.60
C MET A 60 8.47 33.60 -13.98
N ALA A 61 7.60 33.11 -14.87
CA ALA A 61 7.99 32.50 -16.14
C ALA A 61 7.05 32.89 -17.28
N SER A 62 7.58 32.85 -18.52
CA SER A 62 6.77 33.07 -19.72
C SER A 62 5.93 31.81 -20.05
N ASP A 63 4.81 32.02 -20.77
CA ASP A 63 3.87 30.95 -21.17
C ASP A 63 4.58 29.79 -21.88
N ALA A 64 5.55 30.07 -22.74
CA ALA A 64 6.30 29.04 -23.45
C ALA A 64 7.15 28.15 -22.51
N VAL A 65 7.68 28.74 -21.43
CA VAL A 65 8.43 27.99 -20.40
C VAL A 65 7.46 27.14 -19.56
N ILE A 66 6.32 27.72 -19.16
CA ILE A 66 5.29 27.01 -18.39
C ILE A 66 4.77 25.80 -19.17
N GLN A 67 4.46 25.94 -20.46
CA GLN A 67 3.99 24.86 -21.31
C GLN A 67 5.01 23.72 -21.42
N LYS A 68 6.28 24.04 -21.67
CA LYS A 68 7.35 23.02 -21.73
C LYS A 68 7.55 22.32 -20.40
N ALA A 69 7.57 23.09 -19.31
CA ALA A 69 7.73 22.56 -17.98
C ALA A 69 6.53 21.67 -17.58
N HIS A 70 5.31 22.09 -17.90
CA HIS A 70 4.10 21.28 -17.71
C HIS A 70 4.22 19.94 -18.44
N TRP A 71 4.61 19.94 -19.73
CA TRP A 71 4.77 18.73 -20.52
C TRP A 71 5.78 17.75 -19.90
N VAL A 72 6.95 18.25 -19.51
CA VAL A 72 8.00 17.41 -18.88
C VAL A 72 7.52 16.87 -17.53
N LEU A 73 6.93 17.72 -16.69
CA LEU A 73 6.46 17.33 -15.37
C LEU A 73 5.29 16.35 -15.47
N TRP A 74 4.39 16.53 -16.43
CA TRP A 74 3.27 15.62 -16.68
C TRP A 74 3.75 14.20 -16.99
N TRP A 75 4.70 14.05 -17.92
CA TRP A 75 5.31 12.75 -18.22
C TRP A 75 6.06 12.17 -17.03
N GLY A 76 6.82 12.98 -16.31
CA GLY A 76 7.51 12.56 -15.10
C GLY A 76 6.55 12.04 -14.02
N HIS A 77 5.48 12.79 -13.75
CA HIS A 77 4.43 12.40 -12.80
C HIS A 77 3.75 11.09 -13.23
N LEU A 78 3.40 10.96 -14.51
CA LEU A 78 2.78 9.76 -15.06
C LEU A 78 3.68 8.53 -14.88
N LEU A 79 4.96 8.64 -15.21
CA LEU A 79 5.92 7.54 -15.05
C LEU A 79 6.12 7.15 -13.58
N LEU A 80 6.16 8.13 -12.67
CA LEU A 80 6.24 7.87 -11.23
C LEU A 80 4.99 7.16 -10.72
N ALA A 81 3.79 7.59 -11.14
CA ALA A 81 2.53 7.00 -10.75
C ALA A 81 2.41 5.55 -11.26
N PHE A 82 2.69 5.30 -12.54
CA PHE A 82 2.71 3.95 -13.08
C PHE A 82 3.82 3.08 -12.48
N GLY A 83 4.98 3.66 -12.19
CA GLY A 83 6.05 2.97 -11.47
C GLY A 83 5.60 2.49 -10.09
N LEU A 84 4.89 3.33 -9.34
CA LEU A 84 4.32 2.95 -8.04
C LEU A 84 3.27 1.83 -8.18
N ILE A 85 2.37 1.93 -9.17
CA ILE A 85 1.34 0.91 -9.44
C ILE A 85 2.00 -0.42 -9.82
N ALA A 86 3.01 -0.40 -10.69
CA ALA A 86 3.73 -1.60 -11.10
C ALA A 86 4.54 -2.23 -9.95
N TRP A 87 4.99 -1.41 -9.01
CA TRP A 87 5.74 -1.85 -7.84
C TRP A 87 4.83 -2.35 -6.70
N ALA A 88 3.58 -1.88 -6.63
CA ALA A 88 2.63 -2.20 -5.57
C ALA A 88 2.45 -3.72 -5.31
N PRO A 89 2.36 -4.62 -6.32
CA PRO A 89 2.23 -6.06 -6.08
C PRO A 89 3.42 -6.70 -5.34
N TYR A 90 4.58 -6.07 -5.37
CA TYR A 90 5.81 -6.56 -4.73
C TYR A 90 6.07 -5.93 -3.37
N THR A 91 5.11 -5.18 -2.85
CA THR A 91 5.24 -4.40 -1.62
C THR A 91 4.00 -4.55 -0.74
N LYS A 92 4.07 -4.03 0.49
CA LYS A 92 2.91 -3.98 1.41
C LYS A 92 1.72 -3.15 0.87
N LEU A 93 1.89 -2.44 -0.25
CA LEU A 93 0.78 -1.74 -0.93
C LEU A 93 -0.26 -2.68 -1.53
N ILE A 94 0.05 -3.96 -1.74
CA ILE A 94 -0.93 -4.95 -2.21
C ILE A 94 -1.99 -5.26 -1.14
N HIS A 95 -1.69 -5.02 0.14
CA HIS A 95 -2.55 -5.34 1.26
C HIS A 95 -4.01 -4.85 1.13
N PRO A 96 -4.33 -3.62 0.71
CA PRO A 96 -5.72 -3.20 0.54
C PRO A 96 -6.51 -4.09 -0.41
N LEU A 97 -5.88 -4.57 -1.48
CA LEU A 97 -6.49 -5.47 -2.44
C LEU A 97 -6.59 -6.90 -1.88
N THR A 98 -5.50 -7.45 -1.38
CA THR A 98 -5.46 -8.82 -0.84
C THR A 98 -6.35 -8.97 0.38
N SER A 99 -6.44 -7.97 1.26
CA SER A 99 -7.33 -8.01 2.42
C SER A 99 -8.80 -7.97 2.02
N ALA A 100 -9.19 -7.17 1.01
CA ALA A 100 -10.55 -7.16 0.49
C ALA A 100 -10.93 -8.52 -0.12
N LEU A 101 -10.05 -9.10 -0.94
CA LEU A 101 -10.24 -10.44 -1.50
C LEU A 101 -10.28 -11.52 -0.42
N ASN A 102 -9.45 -11.39 0.61
CA ASN A 102 -9.39 -12.31 1.73
C ASN A 102 -10.69 -12.31 2.55
N ILE A 103 -11.25 -11.12 2.81
CA ILE A 103 -12.56 -10.98 3.48
C ILE A 103 -13.67 -11.57 2.62
N TYR A 104 -13.66 -11.31 1.31
CA TYR A 104 -14.64 -11.88 0.38
C TYR A 104 -14.58 -13.42 0.35
N ALA A 105 -13.39 -14.00 0.37
CA ALA A 105 -13.15 -15.45 0.37
C ALA A 105 -13.19 -16.07 1.78
N ALA A 106 -13.66 -15.35 2.80
CA ALA A 106 -13.70 -15.86 4.16
C ALA A 106 -14.67 -17.06 4.27
N ASN A 107 -14.26 -18.08 5.02
CA ASN A 107 -15.13 -19.21 5.33
C ASN A 107 -16.20 -18.75 6.34
N LEU A 108 -17.46 -18.82 5.96
CA LEU A 108 -18.61 -18.43 6.79
C LEU A 108 -19.16 -19.59 7.63
N ALA A 109 -18.53 -20.76 7.61
CA ALA A 109 -18.91 -21.87 8.48
C ALA A 109 -18.74 -21.49 9.97
N PRO A 110 -19.50 -22.11 10.88
CA PRO A 110 -19.33 -21.89 12.31
C PRO A 110 -17.88 -22.13 12.75
N VAL A 111 -17.44 -21.39 13.79
CA VAL A 111 -16.09 -21.51 14.34
C VAL A 111 -15.79 -22.97 14.71
N GLY A 112 -14.69 -23.49 14.19
CA GLY A 112 -14.27 -24.89 14.35
C GLY A 112 -14.72 -25.85 13.25
N ALA A 113 -15.81 -25.58 12.51
CA ALA A 113 -16.26 -26.42 11.39
C ALA A 113 -15.38 -26.24 10.13
N SER A 114 -14.54 -25.23 10.08
CA SER A 114 -13.57 -24.97 8.99
C SER A 114 -12.28 -25.74 9.11
N LEU A 115 -12.01 -26.35 10.28
CA LEU A 115 -10.83 -27.18 10.47
C LEU A 115 -11.00 -28.51 9.76
N LYS A 116 -10.00 -28.92 8.98
CA LYS A 116 -9.96 -30.25 8.39
C LYS A 116 -9.81 -31.29 9.49
N THR A 117 -10.63 -32.34 9.44
CA THR A 117 -10.48 -33.48 10.31
C THR A 117 -9.18 -34.21 9.94
N ILE A 118 -8.41 -34.58 10.95
CA ILE A 118 -7.20 -35.39 10.78
C ILE A 118 -7.63 -36.84 10.62
N ASP A 119 -7.21 -37.46 9.50
CA ASP A 119 -7.36 -38.88 9.28
C ASP A 119 -6.11 -39.58 9.84
N PHE A 120 -6.28 -40.25 10.98
CA PHE A 120 -5.19 -40.96 11.65
C PHE A 120 -4.81 -42.32 10.99
N ASP A 121 -5.66 -42.79 10.09
CA ASP A 121 -5.40 -44.05 9.36
C ASP A 121 -4.62 -43.82 8.06
N SER A 122 -4.40 -42.55 7.67
CA SER A 122 -3.60 -42.21 6.50
C SER A 122 -2.10 -42.25 6.80
N GLU A 123 -1.30 -42.69 5.83
CA GLU A 123 0.17 -42.64 5.89
C GLU A 123 0.74 -41.24 5.57
N GLU A 124 -0.12 -40.26 5.27
CA GLU A 124 0.30 -38.90 4.96
C GLU A 124 0.73 -38.14 6.22
N PRO A 125 1.74 -37.25 6.12
CA PRO A 125 2.17 -36.43 7.26
C PRO A 125 1.04 -35.51 7.75
N PHE A 126 0.82 -35.49 9.05
CA PHE A 126 -0.18 -34.65 9.67
C PHE A 126 0.18 -33.18 9.57
N GLY A 127 -0.80 -32.35 9.18
CA GLY A 127 -0.66 -30.91 9.10
C GLY A 127 0.08 -30.42 7.85
N VAL A 128 0.42 -29.14 7.86
CA VAL A 128 1.10 -28.47 6.74
C VAL A 128 2.59 -28.39 7.06
N ASN A 129 3.40 -29.21 6.41
CA ASN A 129 4.86 -29.28 6.60
C ASN A 129 5.67 -28.73 5.39
N GLN A 130 5.00 -28.44 4.29
CA GLN A 130 5.60 -27.89 3.06
C GLN A 130 4.72 -26.79 2.47
N LEU A 131 5.33 -25.84 1.79
CA LEU A 131 4.62 -24.73 1.17
C LEU A 131 3.54 -25.19 0.18
N GLY A 132 3.80 -26.26 -0.56
CA GLY A 132 2.83 -26.84 -1.51
C GLY A 132 1.61 -27.51 -0.87
N ALA A 133 1.62 -27.75 0.44
CA ALA A 133 0.50 -28.32 1.18
C ALA A 133 -0.51 -27.26 1.68
N PHE A 134 -0.15 -25.97 1.61
CA PHE A 134 -1.08 -24.88 1.87
C PHE A 134 -2.15 -24.80 0.79
N THR A 135 -3.38 -24.49 1.19
CA THR A 135 -4.43 -24.14 0.24
C THR A 135 -4.18 -22.72 -0.32
N TRP A 136 -4.79 -22.41 -1.47
CA TRP A 136 -4.74 -21.06 -2.02
C TRP A 136 -5.25 -19.99 -1.03
N LYS A 137 -6.20 -20.35 -0.17
CA LYS A 137 -6.76 -19.44 0.85
C LYS A 137 -5.75 -19.17 1.96
N ASP A 138 -5.03 -20.20 2.41
CA ASP A 138 -3.98 -20.03 3.40
C ASP A 138 -2.86 -19.12 2.87
N LEU A 139 -2.48 -19.27 1.58
CA LEU A 139 -1.51 -18.40 0.93
C LEU A 139 -2.02 -16.96 0.81
N LEU A 140 -3.32 -16.77 0.50
CA LEU A 140 -3.93 -15.44 0.47
C LEU A 140 -3.96 -14.79 1.86
N ASP A 141 -4.14 -15.57 2.93
CA ASP A 141 -4.06 -15.08 4.32
C ASP A 141 -2.65 -14.56 4.65
N LEU A 142 -1.62 -15.25 4.16
CA LEU A 142 -0.22 -14.81 4.32
C LEU A 142 0.06 -13.54 3.52
N ASP A 143 -0.36 -13.48 2.26
CA ASP A 143 -0.19 -12.30 1.39
C ASP A 143 -0.98 -11.07 1.87
N ALA A 144 -2.08 -11.28 2.58
CA ALA A 144 -2.84 -10.20 3.19
C ALA A 144 -2.19 -9.63 4.46
N CYS A 145 -1.10 -10.21 4.96
CA CYS A 145 -0.43 -9.77 6.18
C CYS A 145 0.46 -8.55 5.92
N THR A 146 0.27 -7.47 6.72
CA THR A 146 1.15 -6.27 6.73
C THR A 146 2.11 -6.24 7.90
N GLU A 147 2.24 -7.34 8.63
CA GLU A 147 3.09 -7.42 9.84
C GLU A 147 2.76 -6.34 10.90
N CYS A 148 1.48 -5.99 11.03
CA CYS A 148 1.03 -4.92 11.94
C CYS A 148 1.13 -5.29 13.43
N GLY A 149 1.39 -6.57 13.76
CA GLY A 149 1.61 -7.04 15.13
C GLY A 149 0.35 -7.21 15.98
N ARG A 150 -0.85 -6.99 15.46
CA ARG A 150 -2.11 -7.14 16.23
C ARG A 150 -2.34 -8.55 16.72
N CYS A 151 -1.98 -9.56 15.92
CA CYS A 151 -2.07 -10.97 16.31
C CYS A 151 -1.13 -11.30 17.48
N THR A 152 0.07 -10.73 17.51
CA THR A 152 1.03 -10.87 18.62
C THR A 152 0.52 -10.18 19.87
N ASP A 153 -0.02 -8.96 19.77
CA ASP A 153 -0.60 -8.23 20.91
C ASP A 153 -1.79 -9.01 21.53
N ALA A 154 -2.60 -9.68 20.71
CA ALA A 154 -3.76 -10.45 21.18
C ALA A 154 -3.42 -11.88 21.58
N CYS A 155 -2.19 -12.34 21.38
CA CYS A 155 -1.79 -13.71 21.66
C CYS A 155 -1.66 -13.97 23.17
N PRO A 156 -2.43 -14.91 23.75
CA PRO A 156 -2.34 -15.22 25.17
C PRO A 156 -0.99 -15.84 25.56
N ALA A 157 -0.35 -16.59 24.66
CA ALA A 157 0.98 -17.13 24.91
C ALA A 157 2.04 -16.03 24.97
N HIS A 158 1.95 -15.04 24.06
CA HIS A 158 2.85 -13.88 24.07
C HIS A 158 2.67 -13.03 25.34
N SER A 159 1.43 -12.84 25.80
CA SER A 159 1.11 -12.03 26.98
C SER A 159 1.70 -12.58 28.27
N VAL A 160 1.93 -13.88 28.37
CA VAL A 160 2.58 -14.54 29.51
C VAL A 160 4.09 -14.76 29.34
N GLY A 161 4.69 -14.07 28.36
CA GLY A 161 6.14 -14.04 28.15
C GLY A 161 6.72 -15.25 27.42
N LYS A 162 5.91 -16.09 26.75
CA LYS A 162 6.43 -17.13 25.87
C LYS A 162 6.97 -16.54 24.57
N ALA A 163 8.04 -17.13 24.04
CA ALA A 163 8.69 -16.70 22.79
C ALA A 163 7.88 -17.11 21.55
N LEU A 164 6.55 -16.97 21.59
CA LEU A 164 5.66 -17.23 20.48
C LEU A 164 5.15 -15.90 19.92
N SER A 165 5.44 -15.64 18.67
CA SER A 165 4.87 -14.53 17.91
C SER A 165 4.07 -15.08 16.73
N PRO A 166 2.75 -14.91 16.68
CA PRO A 166 1.95 -15.36 15.54
C PRO A 166 2.26 -14.66 14.23
N ARG A 167 2.99 -13.53 14.30
CA ARG A 167 3.41 -12.76 13.14
C ARG A 167 4.70 -13.30 12.51
N ASP A 168 5.64 -13.77 13.34
CA ASP A 168 7.00 -14.20 12.93
C ASP A 168 7.02 -15.75 12.67
#